data_60331e67d980c607b407b15fe7c46a73
#
_entry.id   60331e67d980c607b407b15fe7c46a73
#
_cell.length_a   1.000
_cell.length_b   1.000
_cell.length_c   1.000
_cell.angle_alpha   90.00
_cell.angle_beta   90.00
_cell.angle_gamma   90.00
#
_symmetry.space_group_name_H-M   'P 1'
#
loop_
_entity.id
_entity.type
_entity.pdbx_description
1 polymer ?
#
loop_
_entity_poly.entity_id
_entity_poly.type
_entity_poly.pdbx_seq_one_letter_code
_entity_poly.pdbx_strand_id
1 'polypeptide(L)'
;CSSDLLLESGEIHFIPCHHVKAVGPMGGITSPNMAVFVVKNMTDGNEAYCTMNEGIGKVLRFGAYSEEVVDRLRWMRDILGPTLGKAIRKLGGIAVNPLIAKAIAMGDEFHQRNIAASLAFLKEVAPTITKMEMDEKDRYDVIKFLSDTDQFFLNIMMATGKAVMDAARTIERGTIVTAMCRNGYEFGIRIAGMGDQWFTGPVNTPQGLYFTGYDGEDACPDMGDSAITETVGVGGMAMIAAPAVTR
;
A
#
# COMPACT_ATOMS: atom_id res chain seq x y z
N CYS A 1 3.83 29.46 -4.56
CA CYS A 1 3.85 28.55 -3.40
C CYS A 1 5.30 28.16 -3.11
N SER A 2 5.68 27.92 -1.83
CA SER A 2 7.06 27.53 -1.49
C SER A 2 7.49 26.21 -2.12
N SER A 3 6.55 25.30 -2.36
CA SER A 3 6.83 24.02 -3.05
C SER A 3 7.24 24.21 -4.51
N ASP A 4 6.72 25.22 -5.20
CA ASP A 4 7.08 25.50 -6.59
C ASP A 4 8.52 25.97 -6.67
N LEU A 5 8.95 26.81 -5.73
CA LEU A 5 10.34 27.27 -5.64
C LEU A 5 11.33 26.12 -5.39
N LEU A 6 10.96 25.15 -4.54
CA LEU A 6 11.79 23.98 -4.27
C LEU A 6 11.88 23.02 -5.47
N LEU A 7 10.83 22.93 -6.28
CA LEU A 7 10.86 22.19 -7.55
C LEU A 7 11.72 22.90 -8.60
N GLU A 8 11.54 24.22 -8.75
CA GLU A 8 12.32 25.02 -9.69
C GLU A 8 13.80 25.07 -9.34
N SER A 9 14.16 25.09 -8.05
CA SER A 9 15.55 25.01 -7.58
C SER A 9 16.19 23.63 -7.71
N GLY A 10 15.39 22.60 -7.96
CA GLY A 10 15.86 21.21 -8.00
C GLY A 10 16.10 20.57 -6.64
N GLU A 11 15.68 21.21 -5.54
CA GLU A 11 15.77 20.64 -4.20
C GLU A 11 14.79 19.49 -3.97
N ILE A 12 13.68 19.49 -4.71
CA ILE A 12 12.69 18.40 -4.71
C ILE A 12 12.54 17.88 -6.12
N HIS A 13 12.54 16.54 -6.27
CA HIS A 13 12.26 15.86 -7.51
C HIS A 13 11.07 14.92 -7.33
N PHE A 14 10.14 14.95 -8.28
CA PHE A 14 9.08 13.94 -8.38
C PHE A 14 9.49 12.84 -9.35
N ILE A 15 9.39 11.61 -8.87
CA ILE A 15 9.63 10.42 -9.68
C ILE A 15 8.52 9.39 -9.41
N PRO A 16 8.17 8.53 -10.38
CA PRO A 16 7.23 7.44 -10.12
C PRO A 16 7.71 6.55 -8.98
N CYS A 17 6.85 6.24 -8.01
CA CYS A 17 7.17 5.35 -6.88
C CYS A 17 7.77 4.03 -7.37
N HIS A 18 7.25 3.49 -8.46
CA HIS A 18 7.73 2.25 -9.08
C HIS A 18 9.20 2.29 -9.52
N HIS A 19 9.79 3.45 -9.77
CA HIS A 19 11.21 3.58 -10.15
C HIS A 19 12.15 3.42 -8.93
N VAL A 20 11.64 3.63 -7.73
CA VAL A 20 12.40 3.47 -6.46
C VAL A 20 11.94 2.26 -5.67
N LYS A 21 11.38 1.24 -6.33
CA LYS A 21 10.88 0.00 -5.71
C LYS A 21 9.77 0.24 -4.68
N ALA A 22 9.09 1.38 -4.75
CA ALA A 22 8.06 1.78 -3.80
C ALA A 22 6.68 1.78 -4.44
N VAL A 23 5.67 1.71 -3.58
CA VAL A 23 4.26 1.95 -3.89
C VAL A 23 3.66 2.75 -2.74
N GLY A 24 2.70 3.61 -3.05
CA GLY A 24 2.03 4.46 -2.06
C GLY A 24 0.53 4.21 -2.03
N PRO A 25 -0.05 3.74 -0.93
CA PRO A 25 -1.49 3.63 -0.78
C PRO A 25 -2.14 5.01 -0.63
N MET A 26 -3.42 5.06 -0.86
CA MET A 26 -4.29 6.25 -0.76
C MET A 26 -3.90 7.37 -1.73
N GLY A 27 -3.07 8.31 -1.30
CA GLY A 27 -2.64 9.44 -2.15
C GLY A 27 -1.59 9.10 -3.20
N GLY A 28 -1.04 7.87 -3.21
CA GLY A 28 0.04 7.49 -4.11
C GLY A 28 1.36 8.23 -3.87
N ILE A 29 1.51 8.90 -2.72
CA ILE A 29 2.66 9.73 -2.39
C ILE A 29 3.54 9.00 -1.37
N THR A 30 4.83 8.89 -1.69
CA THR A 30 5.87 8.42 -0.79
C THR A 30 6.97 9.46 -0.67
N SER A 31 7.34 9.84 0.54
CA SER A 31 8.43 10.75 0.81
C SER A 31 9.53 10.08 1.66
N PRO A 32 10.78 10.59 1.63
CA PRO A 32 11.89 9.99 2.37
C PRO A 32 11.67 9.86 3.88
N ASN A 33 10.80 10.69 4.45
CA ASN A 33 10.54 10.71 5.89
C ASN A 33 9.35 9.85 6.33
N MET A 34 8.68 9.18 5.42
CA MET A 34 7.59 8.26 5.76
C MET A 34 8.14 6.90 6.21
N ALA A 35 7.52 6.32 7.24
CA ALA A 35 7.79 4.94 7.60
C ALA A 35 7.27 4.00 6.50
N VAL A 36 8.06 2.96 6.17
CA VAL A 36 7.72 1.99 5.13
C VAL A 36 7.82 0.56 5.64
N PHE A 37 6.97 -0.29 5.11
CA PHE A 37 7.20 -1.73 5.12
C PHE A 37 8.26 -2.09 4.08
N VAL A 38 9.15 -3.00 4.45
CA VAL A 38 10.14 -3.60 3.55
C VAL A 38 9.75 -5.07 3.36
N VAL A 39 9.37 -5.43 2.15
CA VAL A 39 9.07 -6.83 1.79
C VAL A 39 10.20 -7.35 0.93
N LYS A 40 10.79 -8.46 1.36
CA LYS A 40 11.87 -9.14 0.64
C LYS A 40 11.33 -10.36 -0.10
N ASN A 41 11.56 -10.42 -1.39
CA ASN A 41 11.34 -11.62 -2.18
C ASN A 41 12.50 -12.59 -1.94
N MET A 42 12.22 -13.68 -1.25
CA MET A 42 13.24 -14.66 -0.86
C MET A 42 13.72 -15.52 -2.02
N THR A 43 12.98 -15.56 -3.14
CA THR A 43 13.37 -16.31 -4.34
C THR A 43 14.37 -15.53 -5.19
N ASP A 44 14.09 -14.25 -5.44
CA ASP A 44 14.88 -13.42 -6.36
C ASP A 44 15.79 -12.43 -5.63
N GLY A 45 15.62 -12.29 -4.30
CA GLY A 45 16.47 -11.46 -3.43
C GLY A 45 16.19 -9.96 -3.50
N ASN A 46 15.24 -9.52 -4.33
CA ASN A 46 14.85 -8.12 -4.43
C ASN A 46 13.93 -7.70 -3.27
N GLU A 47 13.83 -6.39 -3.06
CA GLU A 47 13.01 -5.77 -2.02
C GLU A 47 12.05 -4.75 -2.63
N ALA A 48 10.92 -4.54 -1.98
CA ALA A 48 9.97 -3.49 -2.31
C ALA A 48 9.44 -2.80 -1.04
N TYR A 49 8.96 -1.59 -1.21
CA TYR A 49 8.60 -0.69 -0.12
C TYR A 49 7.16 -0.20 -0.28
N CYS A 50 6.45 -0.07 0.82
CA CYS A 50 5.14 0.58 0.86
C CYS A 50 5.02 1.41 2.14
N THR A 51 4.47 2.61 2.03
CA THR A 51 4.16 3.43 3.21
C THR A 51 3.07 2.76 4.05
N MET A 52 2.88 3.22 5.29
CA MET A 52 1.87 2.69 6.22
C MET A 52 0.56 3.50 6.16
N ASN A 53 0.31 4.19 5.04
CA ASN A 53 -0.73 5.21 4.95
C ASN A 53 -2.11 4.64 4.55
N GLU A 54 -2.28 3.31 4.46
CA GLU A 54 -3.59 2.73 4.20
C GLU A 54 -4.48 2.82 5.45
N GLY A 55 -5.74 3.19 5.25
CA GLY A 55 -6.72 3.27 6.31
C GLY A 55 -7.84 4.26 6.02
N ILE A 56 -8.83 4.30 6.91
CA ILE A 56 -9.96 5.24 6.87
C ILE A 56 -9.69 6.41 7.83
N GLY A 57 -10.18 7.61 7.50
CA GLY A 57 -10.09 8.79 8.36
C GLY A 57 -8.90 9.68 8.06
N LYS A 58 -8.10 9.99 9.06
CA LYS A 58 -7.05 11.01 9.06
C LYS A 58 -5.75 10.53 8.39
N VAL A 59 -5.83 10.14 7.13
CA VAL A 59 -4.72 9.69 6.30
C VAL A 59 -4.51 10.65 5.13
N LEU A 60 -3.30 10.69 4.57
CA LEU A 60 -3.03 11.40 3.34
C LEU A 60 -3.72 10.68 2.18
N ARG A 61 -4.77 11.28 1.65
CA ARG A 61 -5.53 10.72 0.53
C ARG A 61 -5.85 11.82 -0.47
N PHE A 62 -5.65 11.54 -1.76
CA PHE A 62 -6.04 12.40 -2.87
C PHE A 62 -5.64 13.87 -2.70
N GLY A 63 -4.45 14.12 -2.13
CA GLY A 63 -3.96 15.46 -1.86
C GLY A 63 -4.60 16.15 -0.65
N ALA A 64 -5.38 15.44 0.17
CA ALA A 64 -5.94 15.99 1.40
C ALA A 64 -4.81 16.45 2.33
N TYR A 65 -4.88 17.71 2.73
CA TYR A 65 -3.93 18.33 3.65
C TYR A 65 -4.67 18.94 4.83
N SER A 66 -4.26 18.54 6.03
CA SER A 66 -4.64 19.21 7.28
C SER A 66 -3.57 18.92 8.31
N GLU A 67 -3.51 19.72 9.38
CA GLU A 67 -2.58 19.50 10.48
C GLU A 67 -2.77 18.10 11.11
N GLU A 68 -4.01 17.65 11.22
CA GLU A 68 -4.36 16.32 11.73
C GLU A 68 -3.81 15.18 10.86
N VAL A 69 -3.79 15.34 9.54
CA VAL A 69 -3.16 14.37 8.61
C VAL A 69 -1.65 14.38 8.78
N VAL A 70 -1.03 15.55 8.89
CA VAL A 70 0.42 15.68 9.10
C VAL A 70 0.82 15.07 10.44
N ASP A 71 0.07 15.30 11.51
CA ASP A 71 0.33 14.72 12.83
C ASP A 71 0.17 13.19 12.82
N ARG A 72 -0.79 12.66 12.07
CA ARG A 72 -0.90 11.22 11.84
C ARG A 72 0.34 10.67 11.13
N LEU A 73 0.84 11.32 10.10
CA LEU A 73 2.06 10.91 9.40
C LEU A 73 3.30 10.97 10.30
N ARG A 74 3.41 12.01 11.15
CA ARG A 74 4.47 12.10 12.18
C ARG A 74 4.38 10.96 13.18
N TRP A 75 3.18 10.66 13.69
CA TRP A 75 2.96 9.53 14.59
C TRP A 75 3.34 8.18 13.93
N MET A 76 2.98 7.99 12.66
CA MET A 76 3.39 6.78 11.91
C MET A 76 4.91 6.68 11.78
N ARG A 77 5.60 7.81 11.57
CA ARG A 77 7.07 7.85 11.47
C ARG A 77 7.74 7.57 12.81
N ASP A 78 7.25 8.19 13.88
CA ASP A 78 7.97 8.26 15.15
C ASP A 78 7.58 7.13 16.12
N ILE A 79 6.35 6.62 16.03
CA ILE A 79 5.80 5.62 16.93
C ILE A 79 5.44 4.32 16.23
N LEU A 80 4.51 4.35 15.27
CA LEU A 80 3.99 3.13 14.63
C LEU A 80 5.09 2.35 13.90
N GLY A 81 5.82 3.01 13.01
CA GLY A 81 6.89 2.40 12.22
C GLY A 81 8.00 1.80 13.07
N PRO A 82 8.60 2.54 14.01
CA PRO A 82 9.59 2.02 14.93
C PRO A 82 9.09 0.85 15.78
N THR A 83 7.86 0.90 16.27
CA THR A 83 7.25 -0.18 17.08
C THR A 83 7.09 -1.45 16.25
N LEU A 84 6.46 -1.37 15.08
CA LEU A 84 6.31 -2.50 14.18
C LEU A 84 7.67 -3.03 13.72
N GLY A 85 8.60 -2.14 13.37
CA GLY A 85 9.94 -2.53 12.97
C GLY A 85 10.69 -3.30 14.06
N LYS A 86 10.59 -2.89 15.33
CA LYS A 86 11.17 -3.62 16.47
C LYS A 86 10.49 -4.97 16.67
N ALA A 87 9.14 -5.02 16.60
CA ALA A 87 8.38 -6.25 16.79
C ALA A 87 8.72 -7.27 15.69
N ILE A 88 8.69 -6.87 14.42
CA ILE A 88 8.98 -7.74 13.28
C ILE A 88 10.42 -8.26 13.33
N ARG A 89 11.40 -7.40 13.67
CA ARG A 89 12.80 -7.85 13.86
C ARG A 89 12.97 -8.85 15.00
N LYS A 90 12.24 -8.68 16.12
CA LYS A 90 12.24 -9.65 17.22
C LYS A 90 11.65 -11.01 16.83
N LEU A 91 10.72 -11.01 15.88
CA LEU A 91 10.14 -12.24 15.31
C LEU A 91 11.04 -12.90 14.25
N GLY A 92 12.14 -12.25 13.85
CA GLY A 92 12.99 -12.74 12.76
C GLY A 92 12.40 -12.48 11.37
N GLY A 93 11.41 -11.59 11.26
CA GLY A 93 10.60 -11.36 10.08
C GLY A 93 9.25 -12.06 10.16
N ILE A 94 8.37 -11.78 9.21
CA ILE A 94 7.05 -12.42 9.08
C ILE A 94 6.93 -12.98 7.68
N ALA A 95 6.64 -14.28 7.55
CA ALA A 95 6.34 -14.91 6.28
C ALA A 95 4.96 -14.42 5.79
N VAL A 96 4.93 -13.65 4.71
CA VAL A 96 3.70 -13.00 4.22
C VAL A 96 2.79 -13.97 3.49
N ASN A 97 3.35 -14.88 2.67
CA ASN A 97 2.55 -15.82 1.86
C ASN A 97 1.56 -16.68 2.66
N PRO A 98 1.91 -17.27 3.84
CA PRO A 98 0.95 -18.01 4.65
C PRO A 98 -0.21 -17.13 5.15
N LEU A 99 0.04 -15.86 5.47
CA LEU A 99 -1.02 -14.90 5.87
C LEU A 99 -1.95 -14.61 4.70
N ILE A 100 -1.39 -14.36 3.52
CA ILE A 100 -2.16 -14.12 2.29
C ILE A 100 -3.02 -15.34 1.97
N ALA A 101 -2.44 -16.53 1.91
CA ALA A 101 -3.18 -17.76 1.58
C ALA A 101 -4.36 -18.02 2.56
N LYS A 102 -4.13 -17.78 3.85
CA LYS A 102 -5.17 -17.91 4.88
C LYS A 102 -6.27 -16.87 4.69
N ALA A 103 -5.92 -15.61 4.43
CA ALA A 103 -6.87 -14.54 4.27
C ALA A 103 -7.72 -14.69 2.99
N ILE A 104 -7.12 -15.13 1.87
CA ILE A 104 -7.86 -15.50 0.66
C ILE A 104 -8.90 -16.59 0.96
N ALA A 105 -8.52 -17.63 1.70
CA ALA A 105 -9.44 -18.70 2.10
C ALA A 105 -10.59 -18.19 2.99
N MET A 106 -10.42 -17.07 3.68
CA MET A 106 -11.42 -16.39 4.50
C MET A 106 -12.23 -15.31 3.74
N GLY A 107 -11.93 -15.09 2.45
CA GLY A 107 -12.67 -14.17 1.59
C GLY A 107 -12.04 -12.79 1.39
N ASP A 108 -10.82 -12.55 1.85
CA ASP A 108 -10.08 -11.33 1.48
C ASP A 108 -9.64 -11.41 0.02
N GLU A 109 -9.82 -10.31 -0.71
CA GLU A 109 -9.36 -10.19 -2.11
C GLU A 109 -8.15 -9.24 -2.26
N PHE A 110 -7.76 -8.56 -1.17
CA PHE A 110 -6.57 -7.72 -1.05
C PHE A 110 -6.55 -6.42 -1.87
N HIS A 111 -7.70 -5.91 -2.26
CA HIS A 111 -7.77 -4.55 -2.77
C HIS A 111 -8.82 -3.74 -2.00
N GLN A 112 -10.04 -4.25 -1.88
CA GLN A 112 -11.11 -3.62 -1.09
C GLN A 112 -11.28 -4.26 0.28
N ARG A 113 -10.90 -5.53 0.42
CA ARG A 113 -11.00 -6.31 1.65
C ARG A 113 -9.62 -6.77 2.08
N ASN A 114 -9.30 -6.52 3.33
CA ASN A 114 -8.05 -6.92 3.96
C ASN A 114 -8.29 -7.26 5.44
N ILE A 115 -9.56 -7.44 5.86
CA ILE A 115 -9.93 -7.59 7.28
C ILE A 115 -9.29 -8.83 7.88
N ALA A 116 -9.44 -9.98 7.22
CA ALA A 116 -8.87 -11.23 7.72
C ALA A 116 -7.33 -11.18 7.77
N ALA A 117 -6.72 -10.56 6.75
CA ALA A 117 -5.26 -10.37 6.70
C ALA A 117 -4.77 -9.41 7.78
N SER A 118 -5.46 -8.29 8.01
CA SER A 118 -5.11 -7.31 9.05
C SER A 118 -5.21 -7.93 10.45
N LEU A 119 -6.28 -8.69 10.71
CA LEU A 119 -6.42 -9.43 11.97
C LEU A 119 -5.34 -10.51 12.14
N ALA A 120 -5.00 -11.24 11.08
CA ALA A 120 -3.93 -12.23 11.13
C ALA A 120 -2.58 -11.57 11.40
N PHE A 121 -2.28 -10.43 10.76
CA PHE A 121 -1.06 -9.66 11.03
C PHE A 121 -1.01 -9.13 12.46
N LEU A 122 -2.11 -8.54 12.95
CA LEU A 122 -2.20 -8.10 14.34
C LEU A 122 -1.93 -9.25 15.32
N LYS A 123 -2.48 -10.43 15.06
CA LYS A 123 -2.24 -11.63 15.88
C LYS A 123 -0.77 -12.03 15.94
N GLU A 124 -0.02 -11.85 14.86
CA GLU A 124 1.43 -12.14 14.84
C GLU A 124 2.23 -11.11 15.64
N VAL A 125 1.91 -9.82 15.54
CA VAL A 125 2.75 -8.75 16.14
C VAL A 125 2.35 -8.39 17.57
N ALA A 126 1.08 -8.47 17.95
CA ALA A 126 0.59 -8.00 19.24
C ALA A 126 1.26 -8.68 20.45
N PRO A 127 1.48 -10.01 20.50
CA PRO A 127 2.15 -10.65 21.62
C PRO A 127 3.58 -10.14 21.85
N THR A 128 4.25 -9.73 20.78
CA THR A 128 5.60 -9.14 20.86
C THR A 128 5.52 -7.69 21.31
N ILE A 129 4.62 -6.89 20.76
CA ILE A 129 4.42 -5.48 21.11
C ILE A 129 4.07 -5.34 22.60
N THR A 130 3.19 -6.20 23.14
CA THR A 130 2.79 -6.17 24.55
C THR A 130 3.94 -6.38 25.53
N LYS A 131 5.01 -7.06 25.10
CA LYS A 131 6.22 -7.34 25.91
C LYS A 131 7.36 -6.34 25.68
N MET A 132 7.18 -5.35 24.80
CA MET A 132 8.24 -4.36 24.53
C MET A 132 8.27 -3.31 25.64
N GLU A 133 9.49 -2.85 25.98
CA GLU A 133 9.68 -1.63 26.75
C GLU A 133 9.32 -0.43 25.87
N MET A 134 8.24 0.26 26.21
CA MET A 134 7.77 1.46 25.56
C MET A 134 6.70 2.13 26.43
N ASP A 135 6.37 3.37 26.14
CA ASP A 135 5.28 4.07 26.79
C ASP A 135 3.96 3.29 26.67
N GLU A 136 3.17 3.27 27.74
CA GLU A 136 1.92 2.49 27.80
C GLU A 136 0.86 3.06 26.83
N LYS A 137 0.79 4.38 26.74
CA LYS A 137 -0.12 5.06 25.84
C LYS A 137 0.24 4.76 24.38
N ASP A 138 1.52 4.84 24.02
CA ASP A 138 1.98 4.53 22.67
C ASP A 138 1.71 3.07 22.30
N ARG A 139 1.92 2.15 23.24
CA ARG A 139 1.58 0.72 23.07
C ARG A 139 0.09 0.53 22.79
N TYR A 140 -0.74 1.18 23.60
CA TYR A 140 -2.19 1.12 23.43
C TYR A 140 -2.59 1.70 22.08
N ASP A 141 -2.09 2.88 21.72
CA ASP A 141 -2.43 3.57 20.48
C ASP A 141 -2.03 2.76 19.24
N VAL A 142 -0.87 2.11 19.26
CA VAL A 142 -0.43 1.22 18.16
C VAL A 142 -1.35 0.01 18.02
N ILE A 143 -1.65 -0.69 19.10
CA ILE A 143 -2.52 -1.88 19.07
C ILE A 143 -3.93 -1.48 18.66
N LYS A 144 -4.45 -0.39 19.22
CA LYS A 144 -5.76 0.13 18.87
C LYS A 144 -5.85 0.53 17.40
N PHE A 145 -4.85 1.24 16.88
CA PHE A 145 -4.79 1.62 15.47
C PHE A 145 -4.83 0.39 14.55
N LEU A 146 -4.03 -0.63 14.84
CA LEU A 146 -4.03 -1.88 14.05
C LEU A 146 -5.35 -2.64 14.15
N SER A 147 -6.02 -2.57 15.31
CA SER A 147 -7.32 -3.20 15.52
C SER A 147 -8.45 -2.49 14.78
N ASP A 148 -8.39 -1.17 14.70
CA ASP A 148 -9.45 -0.33 14.11
C ASP A 148 -9.28 -0.15 12.60
N THR A 149 -8.12 -0.52 12.03
CA THR A 149 -7.80 -0.29 10.62
C THR A 149 -7.89 -1.59 9.81
N ASP A 150 -9.09 -1.93 9.41
CA ASP A 150 -9.41 -3.18 8.70
C ASP A 150 -8.58 -3.39 7.42
N GLN A 151 -8.19 -2.31 6.74
CA GLN A 151 -7.46 -2.37 5.47
C GLN A 151 -5.93 -2.24 5.64
N PHE A 152 -5.41 -2.26 6.86
CA PHE A 152 -4.00 -1.98 7.11
C PHE A 152 -3.05 -2.95 6.39
N PHE A 153 -3.46 -4.22 6.23
CA PHE A 153 -2.64 -5.21 5.52
C PHE A 153 -2.42 -4.88 4.05
N LEU A 154 -3.23 -4.03 3.43
CA LEU A 154 -3.02 -3.60 2.05
C LEU A 154 -1.64 -2.99 1.84
N ASN A 155 -1.10 -2.26 2.82
CA ASN A 155 0.29 -1.75 2.77
C ASN A 155 1.31 -2.86 2.53
N ILE A 156 1.15 -3.99 3.24
CA ILE A 156 2.04 -5.16 3.12
C ILE A 156 1.78 -5.88 1.79
N MET A 157 0.50 -6.03 1.42
CA MET A 157 0.13 -6.70 0.16
C MET A 157 0.63 -5.93 -1.06
N MET A 158 0.54 -4.60 -1.06
CA MET A 158 1.08 -3.76 -2.14
C MET A 158 2.59 -3.93 -2.29
N ALA A 159 3.35 -3.89 -1.19
CA ALA A 159 4.79 -4.15 -1.21
C ALA A 159 5.10 -5.58 -1.68
N THR A 160 4.27 -6.56 -1.31
CA THR A 160 4.42 -7.96 -1.75
C THR A 160 4.21 -8.08 -3.26
N GLY A 161 3.11 -7.51 -3.78
CA GLY A 161 2.85 -7.47 -5.22
C GLY A 161 3.98 -6.79 -5.99
N LYS A 162 4.47 -5.65 -5.47
CA LYS A 162 5.61 -4.93 -6.05
C LYS A 162 6.88 -5.78 -6.07
N ALA A 163 7.22 -6.47 -4.99
CA ALA A 163 8.40 -7.33 -4.92
C ALA A 163 8.34 -8.48 -5.93
N VAL A 164 7.17 -9.11 -6.10
CA VAL A 164 6.96 -10.18 -7.09
C VAL A 164 7.06 -9.63 -8.51
N MET A 165 6.38 -8.53 -8.80
CA MET A 165 6.31 -7.98 -10.15
C MET A 165 7.60 -7.28 -10.59
N ASP A 166 8.41 -6.76 -9.69
CA ASP A 166 9.74 -6.24 -10.03
C ASP A 166 10.68 -7.36 -10.47
N ALA A 167 10.59 -8.54 -9.88
CA ALA A 167 11.31 -9.71 -10.39
C ALA A 167 10.80 -10.14 -11.77
N ALA A 168 9.48 -10.23 -11.96
CA ALA A 168 8.87 -10.56 -13.24
C ALA A 168 9.22 -9.56 -14.34
N ARG A 169 9.40 -8.28 -14.00
CA ARG A 169 9.78 -7.22 -14.95
C ARG A 169 11.13 -7.46 -15.64
N THR A 170 12.04 -8.15 -14.97
CA THR A 170 13.38 -8.44 -15.51
C THR A 170 13.40 -9.54 -16.57
N ILE A 171 12.29 -10.23 -16.79
CA ILE A 171 12.16 -11.27 -17.81
C ILE A 171 12.15 -10.61 -19.19
N GLU A 172 13.17 -10.89 -20.00
CA GLU A 172 13.40 -10.22 -21.31
C GLU A 172 12.28 -10.45 -22.33
N ARG A 173 11.58 -11.57 -22.25
CA ARG A 173 10.48 -11.92 -23.16
C ARG A 173 9.24 -12.28 -22.35
N GLY A 174 8.35 -11.32 -22.19
CA GLY A 174 7.13 -11.50 -21.44
C GLY A 174 6.05 -10.52 -21.87
N THR A 175 4.81 -10.89 -21.60
CA THR A 175 3.62 -10.06 -21.87
C THR A 175 2.84 -9.75 -20.58
N ILE A 176 3.47 -10.00 -19.43
CA ILE A 176 2.85 -9.79 -18.12
C ILE A 176 2.88 -8.29 -17.80
N VAL A 177 1.76 -7.75 -17.37
CA VAL A 177 1.69 -6.40 -16.78
C VAL A 177 2.34 -6.45 -15.41
N THR A 178 3.40 -5.69 -15.21
CA THR A 178 4.23 -5.71 -14.00
C THR A 178 4.07 -4.48 -13.10
N ALA A 179 3.38 -3.47 -13.57
CA ALA A 179 2.93 -2.34 -12.78
C ALA A 179 1.63 -1.79 -13.34
N MET A 180 0.79 -1.29 -12.46
CA MET A 180 -0.45 -0.60 -12.79
C MET A 180 -0.66 0.48 -11.73
N CYS A 181 -0.71 1.74 -12.15
CA CYS A 181 -0.89 2.87 -11.25
C CYS A 181 -1.68 3.99 -11.91
N ARG A 182 -2.18 4.91 -11.10
CA ARG A 182 -3.00 6.06 -11.54
C ARG A 182 -2.58 7.27 -10.71
N ASN A 183 -2.62 8.43 -11.32
CA ASN A 183 -2.19 9.70 -10.68
C ASN A 183 -3.29 10.76 -10.64
N GLY A 184 -4.53 10.41 -10.97
CA GLY A 184 -5.66 11.35 -11.06
C GLY A 184 -5.76 12.07 -12.42
N TYR A 185 -4.83 11.84 -13.32
CA TYR A 185 -4.81 12.41 -14.68
C TYR A 185 -4.59 11.34 -15.74
N GLU A 186 -3.60 10.48 -15.53
CA GLU A 186 -3.28 9.34 -16.37
C GLU A 186 -3.25 8.04 -15.54
N PHE A 187 -3.61 6.94 -16.17
CA PHE A 187 -3.17 5.63 -15.73
C PHE A 187 -1.93 5.20 -16.49
N GLY A 188 -1.11 4.37 -15.87
CA GLY A 188 0.08 3.83 -16.50
C GLY A 188 0.24 2.34 -16.20
N ILE A 189 0.74 1.60 -17.19
CA ILE A 189 1.14 0.20 -17.04
C ILE A 189 2.59 0.02 -17.49
N ARG A 190 3.26 -0.98 -16.90
CA ARG A 190 4.55 -1.50 -17.37
C ARG A 190 4.41 -2.97 -17.73
N ILE A 191 5.18 -3.41 -18.70
CA ILE A 191 5.16 -4.78 -19.23
C ILE A 191 6.54 -5.41 -19.09
N ALA A 192 6.58 -6.70 -18.75
CA ALA A 192 7.83 -7.46 -18.67
C ALA A 192 8.60 -7.38 -19.99
N GLY A 193 9.93 -7.27 -19.91
CA GLY A 193 10.81 -7.18 -21.08
C GLY A 193 10.86 -5.82 -21.77
N MET A 194 10.07 -4.82 -21.29
CA MET A 194 10.05 -3.47 -21.88
C MET A 194 10.87 -2.45 -21.09
N GLY A 195 11.75 -2.91 -20.21
CA GLY A 195 12.61 -2.03 -19.39
C GLY A 195 11.81 -1.07 -18.52
N ASP A 196 12.13 0.22 -18.58
CA ASP A 196 11.48 1.28 -17.81
C ASP A 196 10.34 2.00 -18.54
N GLN A 197 9.95 1.49 -19.70
CA GLN A 197 8.89 2.09 -20.51
C GLN A 197 7.54 2.02 -19.79
N TRP A 198 6.83 3.14 -19.81
CA TRP A 198 5.43 3.25 -19.41
C TRP A 198 4.53 3.36 -20.64
N PHE A 199 3.39 2.70 -20.57
CA PHE A 199 2.28 2.90 -21.50
C PHE A 199 1.20 3.60 -20.72
N THR A 200 0.83 4.81 -21.14
CA THR A 200 -0.11 5.68 -20.43
C THR A 200 -1.34 5.99 -21.27
N GLY A 201 -2.41 6.33 -20.58
CA GLY A 201 -3.65 6.81 -21.17
C GLY A 201 -4.43 7.67 -20.16
N PRO A 202 -5.47 8.38 -20.59
CA PRO A 202 -6.29 9.16 -19.69
C PRO A 202 -6.93 8.28 -18.63
N VAL A 203 -6.96 8.75 -17.39
CA VAL A 203 -7.67 8.05 -16.31
C VAL A 203 -9.15 8.36 -16.37
N ASN A 204 -9.98 7.38 -16.01
CA ASN A 204 -11.41 7.54 -15.87
C ASN A 204 -11.78 7.92 -14.43
N THR A 205 -12.88 8.64 -14.26
CA THR A 205 -13.57 8.74 -12.97
C THR A 205 -14.28 7.42 -12.71
N PRO A 206 -14.02 6.75 -11.58
CA PRO A 206 -14.67 5.49 -11.24
C PRO A 206 -16.20 5.65 -11.16
N GLN A 207 -16.94 4.70 -11.71
CA GLN A 207 -18.39 4.59 -11.57
C GLN A 207 -18.71 3.42 -10.64
N GLY A 208 -19.48 3.67 -9.61
CA GLY A 208 -19.79 2.64 -8.62
C GLY A 208 -20.89 3.06 -7.65
N LEU A 209 -20.97 2.34 -6.54
CA LEU A 209 -21.87 2.70 -5.44
C LEU A 209 -21.19 3.77 -4.58
N TYR A 210 -21.83 4.91 -4.47
CA TYR A 210 -21.37 6.01 -3.63
C TYR A 210 -21.92 5.90 -2.21
N PHE A 211 -21.25 6.52 -1.25
CA PHE A 211 -21.77 6.65 0.10
C PHE A 211 -23.04 7.51 0.11
N THR A 212 -23.89 7.28 1.10
CA THR A 212 -25.12 8.08 1.26
C THR A 212 -24.81 9.58 1.30
N GLY A 213 -25.42 10.34 0.41
CA GLY A 213 -25.22 11.80 0.30
C GLY A 213 -24.11 12.22 -0.66
N TYR A 214 -23.48 11.26 -1.35
CA TYR A 214 -22.49 11.54 -2.41
C TYR A 214 -22.96 10.94 -3.74
N ASP A 215 -22.50 11.53 -4.84
CA ASP A 215 -22.82 11.08 -6.21
C ASP A 215 -21.59 11.20 -7.14
N GLY A 216 -21.82 11.04 -8.45
CA GLY A 216 -20.74 11.09 -9.45
C GLY A 216 -20.03 12.43 -9.57
N GLU A 217 -20.65 13.54 -9.14
CA GLU A 217 -20.02 14.85 -9.15
C GLU A 217 -19.01 15.01 -8.01
N ASP A 218 -19.14 14.22 -6.95
CA ASP A 218 -18.19 14.18 -5.84
C ASP A 218 -16.99 13.27 -6.13
N ALA A 219 -17.04 12.46 -7.18
CA ALA A 219 -16.02 11.48 -7.49
C ALA A 219 -14.78 12.12 -8.12
N CYS A 220 -13.59 11.82 -7.60
CA CYS A 220 -12.32 12.19 -8.21
C CYS A 220 -11.92 11.19 -9.30
N PRO A 221 -11.14 11.61 -10.31
CA PRO A 221 -10.45 10.70 -11.21
C PRO A 221 -9.61 9.68 -10.43
N ASP A 222 -9.50 8.45 -10.95
CA ASP A 222 -8.85 7.36 -10.24
C ASP A 222 -7.37 7.66 -9.95
N MET A 223 -6.91 7.33 -8.74
CA MET A 223 -5.60 7.68 -8.23
C MET A 223 -5.05 6.59 -7.30
N GLY A 224 -3.75 6.41 -7.29
CA GLY A 224 -3.02 5.56 -6.36
C GLY A 224 -2.36 4.35 -6.99
N ASP A 225 -1.60 3.63 -6.18
CA ASP A 225 -0.78 2.49 -6.59
C ASP A 225 -1.38 1.13 -6.19
N SER A 226 -2.54 1.11 -5.52
CA SER A 226 -3.15 -0.12 -5.00
C SER A 226 -3.43 -1.17 -6.08
N ALA A 227 -3.58 -0.75 -7.34
CA ALA A 227 -3.74 -1.67 -8.47
C ALA A 227 -2.51 -2.59 -8.72
N ILE A 228 -1.38 -2.37 -8.05
CA ILE A 228 -0.28 -3.35 -8.05
C ILE A 228 -0.74 -4.73 -7.54
N THR A 229 -1.75 -4.80 -6.67
CA THR A 229 -2.31 -6.07 -6.20
C THR A 229 -2.99 -6.85 -7.31
N GLU A 230 -3.61 -6.17 -8.27
CA GLU A 230 -4.26 -6.78 -9.43
C GLU A 230 -3.26 -7.53 -10.31
N THR A 231 -2.02 -7.02 -10.43
CA THR A 231 -1.00 -7.62 -11.28
C THR A 231 -0.54 -8.99 -10.76
N VAL A 232 -0.71 -9.29 -9.47
CA VAL A 232 -0.39 -10.59 -8.87
C VAL A 232 -1.62 -11.50 -8.75
N GLY A 233 -2.73 -11.14 -9.37
CA GLY A 233 -3.93 -11.98 -9.47
C GLY A 233 -4.83 -11.95 -8.24
N VAL A 234 -4.77 -10.90 -7.43
CA VAL A 234 -5.72 -10.62 -6.34
C VAL A 234 -6.42 -9.30 -6.60
N GLY A 235 -7.43 -8.96 -5.80
CA GLY A 235 -8.19 -7.73 -5.96
C GLY A 235 -9.43 -7.88 -6.83
N GLY A 236 -9.91 -6.76 -7.39
CA GLY A 236 -11.17 -6.69 -8.13
C GLY A 236 -11.21 -7.58 -9.37
N MET A 237 -10.09 -7.70 -10.10
CA MET A 237 -9.98 -8.55 -11.29
C MET A 237 -10.11 -10.04 -10.97
N ALA A 238 -9.67 -10.46 -9.78
CA ALA A 238 -9.76 -11.85 -9.32
C ALA A 238 -11.09 -12.16 -8.63
N MET A 239 -11.89 -11.14 -8.32
CA MET A 239 -13.11 -11.27 -7.49
C MET A 239 -14.12 -12.25 -8.08
N ILE A 240 -14.28 -12.25 -9.39
CA ILE A 240 -15.22 -13.15 -10.07
C ILE A 240 -14.85 -14.63 -9.91
N ALA A 241 -13.58 -14.92 -9.70
CA ALA A 241 -13.06 -16.28 -9.47
C ALA A 241 -13.07 -16.69 -7.99
N ALA A 242 -13.44 -15.79 -7.07
CA ALA A 242 -13.44 -16.03 -5.63
C ALA A 242 -14.88 -16.29 -5.12
N PRO A 243 -15.31 -17.56 -4.97
CA PRO A 243 -16.70 -17.89 -4.60
C PRO A 243 -17.16 -17.29 -3.27
N ALA A 244 -16.23 -17.04 -2.34
CA ALA A 244 -16.52 -16.39 -1.07
C ALA A 244 -16.85 -14.88 -1.21
N VAL A 245 -16.54 -14.29 -2.36
CA VAL A 245 -16.71 -12.86 -2.65
C VAL A 245 -17.91 -12.63 -3.56
N THR A 246 -18.22 -13.58 -4.44
CA THR A 246 -19.28 -13.47 -5.47
C THR A 246 -20.65 -14.01 -5.03
N ARG A 247 -20.79 -14.43 -3.79
CA ARG A 247 -22.07 -14.91 -3.21
C ARG A 247 -22.86 -13.82 -2.55
#